data_d1f4016c791c31ccd2be6a446c278fb8
#
_entry.id   d1f4016c791c31ccd2be6a446c278fb8
#
_cell.length_a   1.000
_cell.length_b   1.000
_cell.length_c   1.000
_cell.angle_alpha   90.00
_cell.angle_beta   90.00
_cell.angle_gamma   90.00
#
_symmetry.space_group_name_H-M   'P 1'
#
loop_
_entity.id
_entity.type
_entity.pdbx_description
1 polymer ?
#
loop_
_entity_poly.entity_id
_entity_poly.type
_entity_poly.pdbx_seq_one_letter_code
_entity_poly.pdbx_strand_id
1 'polypeptide(L)'
;MAYSWDNRVDFVVRYMYDIDNNGFLDQKDFECMAVRACIIEGKGEFSPAKLAEYQHIMRSLWEEISDLADFDKDGRISTAEFKEAVQKTCIGKKYADFPQAMKAFIEANFKMIDIDNDGIIGAKEYRYNCITRIAIEDIQMVDDAFDKLLDDEDRRRGGLTLARYQELYGHFLGNTDETHPGVYLFGPLSLN
;
A
#
# COMPACT_ATOMS: atom_id res chain seq x y z
N MET A 1 1.23 -1.09 -20.33
CA MET A 1 2.16 0.00 -19.91
C MET A 1 2.52 -0.21 -18.44
N ALA A 2 3.68 0.26 -17.97
CA ALA A 2 4.18 -0.05 -16.61
C ALA A 2 3.20 0.36 -15.49
N TYR A 3 2.43 1.43 -15.68
CA TYR A 3 1.49 1.98 -14.68
C TYR A 3 0.02 1.65 -14.95
N SER A 4 -0.27 0.63 -15.78
CA SER A 4 -1.65 0.19 -15.97
C SER A 4 -2.31 -0.18 -14.64
N TRP A 5 -3.63 -0.08 -14.57
CA TRP A 5 -4.36 -0.45 -13.36
C TRP A 5 -4.06 -1.90 -12.94
N ASP A 6 -4.01 -2.81 -13.91
CA ASP A 6 -3.67 -4.21 -13.67
C ASP A 6 -2.30 -4.37 -13.00
N ASN A 7 -1.27 -3.68 -13.52
CA ASN A 7 0.08 -3.72 -12.95
C ASN A 7 0.14 -3.10 -11.55
N ARG A 8 -0.63 -2.05 -11.30
CA ARG A 8 -0.71 -1.43 -9.96
C ARG A 8 -1.32 -2.38 -8.93
N VAL A 9 -2.38 -3.11 -9.31
CA VAL A 9 -2.99 -4.10 -8.41
C VAL A 9 -2.07 -5.31 -8.24
N ASP A 10 -1.43 -5.81 -9.31
CA ASP A 10 -0.41 -6.87 -9.21
C ASP A 10 0.72 -6.48 -8.27
N PHE A 11 1.16 -5.22 -8.32
CA PHE A 11 2.17 -4.70 -7.41
C PHE A 11 1.71 -4.77 -5.94
N VAL A 12 0.48 -4.33 -5.64
CA VAL A 12 -0.07 -4.40 -4.28
C VAL A 12 -0.11 -5.83 -3.77
N VAL A 13 -0.61 -6.77 -4.57
CA VAL A 13 -0.64 -8.19 -4.19
C VAL A 13 0.78 -8.68 -3.93
N ARG A 14 1.65 -8.60 -4.90
CA ARG A 14 2.98 -9.23 -4.88
C ARG A 14 3.95 -8.61 -3.86
N TYR A 15 3.94 -7.30 -3.68
CA TYR A 15 4.95 -6.59 -2.89
C TYR A 15 4.44 -6.03 -1.57
N MET A 16 3.14 -6.04 -1.37
CA MET A 16 2.56 -5.52 -0.13
C MET A 16 1.83 -6.58 0.69
N TYR A 17 1.14 -7.51 0.06
CA TYR A 17 0.25 -8.44 0.75
C TYR A 17 0.74 -9.90 0.76
N ASP A 18 1.23 -10.44 -0.36
CA ASP A 18 1.78 -11.79 -0.46
C ASP A 18 3.19 -11.84 0.16
N ILE A 19 3.26 -12.00 1.48
CA ILE A 19 4.51 -11.87 2.23
C ILE A 19 5.44 -13.05 2.02
N ASP A 20 4.89 -14.25 1.83
CA ASP A 20 5.67 -15.47 1.62
C ASP A 20 5.90 -15.79 0.14
N ASN A 21 5.36 -14.96 -0.77
CA ASN A 21 5.48 -15.05 -2.23
C ASN A 21 4.99 -16.41 -2.79
N ASN A 22 3.93 -16.97 -2.20
CA ASN A 22 3.36 -18.22 -2.68
C ASN A 22 2.35 -18.05 -3.83
N GLY A 23 2.03 -16.80 -4.21
CA GLY A 23 1.14 -16.43 -5.31
C GLY A 23 -0.33 -16.33 -4.94
N PHE A 24 -0.66 -16.46 -3.68
CA PHE A 24 -2.00 -16.31 -3.11
C PHE A 24 -1.94 -15.42 -1.88
N LEU A 25 -3.08 -14.82 -1.52
CA LEU A 25 -3.22 -14.17 -0.21
C LEU A 25 -3.97 -15.12 0.71
N ASP A 26 -3.45 -15.31 1.91
CA ASP A 26 -4.11 -16.07 2.97
C ASP A 26 -3.93 -15.38 4.33
N GLN A 27 -4.60 -15.88 5.36
CA GLN A 27 -4.57 -15.29 6.70
C GLN A 27 -3.14 -15.15 7.24
N LYS A 28 -2.24 -16.06 6.90
CA LYS A 28 -0.85 -16.07 7.40
C LYS A 28 -0.05 -14.87 6.90
N ASP A 29 -0.30 -14.40 5.67
CA ASP A 29 0.33 -13.18 5.15
C ASP A 29 0.03 -11.99 6.05
N PHE A 30 -1.24 -11.82 6.42
CA PHE A 30 -1.69 -10.71 7.27
C PHE A 30 -1.18 -10.84 8.71
N GLU A 31 -1.06 -12.06 9.25
CA GLU A 31 -0.42 -12.29 10.54
C GLU A 31 1.07 -11.89 10.50
N CYS A 32 1.79 -12.24 9.44
CA CYS A 32 3.18 -11.83 9.22
C CYS A 32 3.31 -10.31 9.04
N MET A 33 2.38 -9.69 8.32
CA MET A 33 2.34 -8.22 8.15
C MET A 33 2.19 -7.50 9.49
N ALA A 34 1.39 -8.01 10.42
CA ALA A 34 1.23 -7.43 11.76
C ALA A 34 2.55 -7.40 12.53
N VAL A 35 3.31 -8.49 12.50
CA VAL A 35 4.64 -8.57 13.12
C VAL A 35 5.61 -7.59 12.47
N ARG A 36 5.64 -7.58 11.13
CA ARG A 36 6.51 -6.68 10.35
C ARG A 36 6.22 -5.21 10.67
N ALA A 37 4.95 -4.82 10.69
CA ALA A 37 4.52 -3.45 11.00
C ALA A 37 4.93 -3.03 12.41
N CYS A 38 4.71 -3.89 13.41
CA CYS A 38 5.11 -3.64 14.80
C CYS A 38 6.62 -3.36 14.92
N ILE A 39 7.47 -4.14 14.25
CA ILE A 39 8.92 -3.99 14.32
C ILE A 39 9.41 -2.78 13.54
N ILE A 40 8.80 -2.47 12.38
CA ILE A 40 9.16 -1.30 11.57
C ILE A 40 8.84 -0.01 12.33
N GLU A 41 7.61 0.15 12.82
CA GLU A 41 7.22 1.35 13.60
C GLU A 41 8.03 1.47 14.87
N GLY A 42 8.32 0.35 15.53
CA GLY A 42 9.17 0.30 16.74
C GLY A 42 10.67 0.51 16.47
N LYS A 43 11.09 0.71 15.19
CA LYS A 43 12.52 0.86 14.82
C LYS A 43 13.39 -0.29 15.36
N GLY A 44 12.84 -1.51 15.32
CA GLY A 44 13.46 -2.72 15.87
C GLY A 44 13.03 -3.05 17.30
N GLU A 45 12.41 -2.13 18.01
CA GLU A 45 11.89 -2.40 19.37
C GLU A 45 10.56 -3.15 19.30
N PHE A 46 10.42 -4.14 20.18
CA PHE A 46 9.19 -4.92 20.28
C PHE A 46 8.25 -4.38 21.36
N SER A 47 7.00 -4.14 21.02
CA SER A 47 5.93 -3.76 21.94
C SER A 47 4.74 -4.70 21.81
N PRO A 48 4.37 -5.46 22.87
CA PRO A 48 3.17 -6.30 22.84
C PRO A 48 1.88 -5.53 22.55
N ALA A 49 1.76 -4.30 23.04
CA ALA A 49 0.58 -3.46 22.78
C ALA A 49 0.47 -3.06 21.31
N LYS A 50 1.61 -2.67 20.68
CA LYS A 50 1.67 -2.36 19.27
C LYS A 50 1.42 -3.59 18.39
N LEU A 51 1.97 -4.74 18.77
CA LEU A 51 1.67 -5.98 18.06
C LEU A 51 0.17 -6.29 18.08
N ALA A 52 -0.48 -6.16 19.24
CA ALA A 52 -1.93 -6.40 19.37
C ALA A 52 -2.75 -5.41 18.49
N GLU A 53 -2.35 -4.13 18.42
CA GLU A 53 -2.95 -3.13 17.55
C GLU A 53 -2.86 -3.56 16.07
N TYR A 54 -1.66 -3.92 15.60
CA TYR A 54 -1.45 -4.35 14.22
C TYR A 54 -2.12 -5.68 13.90
N GLN A 55 -2.14 -6.63 14.84
CA GLN A 55 -2.88 -7.89 14.68
C GLN A 55 -4.39 -7.64 14.48
N HIS A 56 -4.95 -6.66 15.19
CA HIS A 56 -6.35 -6.29 15.02
C HIS A 56 -6.59 -5.68 13.62
N ILE A 57 -5.76 -4.72 13.21
CA ILE A 57 -5.86 -4.07 11.88
C ILE A 57 -5.74 -5.12 10.77
N MET A 58 -4.72 -5.97 10.82
CA MET A 58 -4.44 -6.95 9.76
C MET A 58 -5.48 -8.07 9.72
N ARG A 59 -6.01 -8.49 10.86
CA ARG A 59 -7.11 -9.45 10.91
C ARG A 59 -8.39 -8.87 10.29
N SER A 60 -8.75 -7.64 10.65
CA SER A 60 -9.92 -6.97 10.06
C SER A 60 -9.76 -6.77 8.56
N LEU A 61 -8.55 -6.48 8.09
CA LEU A 61 -8.26 -6.37 6.67
C LEU A 61 -8.40 -7.73 5.95
N TRP A 62 -7.87 -8.81 6.54
CA TRP A 62 -8.03 -10.15 5.99
C TRP A 62 -9.50 -10.56 5.90
N GLU A 63 -10.26 -10.37 6.97
CA GLU A 63 -11.70 -10.68 7.02
C GLU A 63 -12.46 -9.91 5.93
N GLU A 64 -12.21 -8.59 5.79
CA GLU A 64 -12.86 -7.76 4.76
C GLU A 64 -12.47 -8.19 3.33
N ILE A 65 -11.19 -8.48 3.07
CA ILE A 65 -10.72 -8.93 1.75
C ILE A 65 -11.27 -10.32 1.44
N SER A 66 -11.26 -11.24 2.41
CA SER A 66 -11.81 -12.59 2.25
C SER A 66 -13.30 -12.56 1.91
N ASP A 67 -14.09 -11.75 2.62
CA ASP A 67 -15.52 -11.58 2.34
C ASP A 67 -15.79 -10.99 0.95
N LEU A 68 -14.89 -10.15 0.44
CA LEU A 68 -15.07 -9.45 -0.84
C LEU A 68 -14.48 -10.20 -2.05
N ALA A 69 -13.47 -11.05 -1.83
CA ALA A 69 -12.66 -11.60 -2.91
C ALA A 69 -12.60 -13.13 -2.95
N ASP A 70 -12.75 -13.85 -1.84
CA ASP A 70 -12.72 -15.31 -1.83
C ASP A 70 -14.03 -15.88 -2.40
N PHE A 71 -14.11 -15.92 -3.74
CA PHE A 71 -15.35 -16.27 -4.44
C PHE A 71 -15.64 -17.76 -4.41
N ASP A 72 -14.63 -18.62 -4.40
CA ASP A 72 -14.76 -20.07 -4.38
C ASP A 72 -14.71 -20.68 -2.96
N LYS A 73 -14.43 -19.83 -1.96
CA LYS A 73 -14.35 -20.17 -0.53
C LYS A 73 -13.34 -21.26 -0.19
N ASP A 74 -12.20 -21.21 -0.86
CA ASP A 74 -11.10 -22.14 -0.59
C ASP A 74 -10.15 -21.64 0.53
N GLY A 75 -10.38 -20.42 1.05
CA GLY A 75 -9.61 -19.78 2.11
C GLY A 75 -8.33 -19.11 1.60
N ARG A 76 -8.21 -18.92 0.28
CA ARG A 76 -7.12 -18.23 -0.39
C ARG A 76 -7.69 -17.26 -1.40
N ILE A 77 -6.92 -16.24 -1.73
CA ILE A 77 -7.31 -15.24 -2.72
C ILE A 77 -6.24 -15.18 -3.78
N SER A 78 -6.58 -15.55 -4.99
CA SER A 78 -5.72 -15.38 -6.16
C SER A 78 -5.64 -13.90 -6.54
N THR A 79 -4.60 -13.52 -7.27
CA THR A 79 -4.48 -12.16 -7.82
C THR A 79 -5.68 -11.76 -8.68
N ALA A 80 -6.27 -12.72 -9.42
CA ALA A 80 -7.44 -12.46 -10.25
C ALA A 80 -8.68 -12.12 -9.41
N GLU A 81 -8.94 -12.85 -8.34
CA GLU A 81 -10.04 -12.59 -7.40
C GLU A 81 -9.85 -11.25 -6.68
N PHE A 82 -8.62 -10.95 -6.24
CA PHE A 82 -8.32 -9.66 -5.62
C PHE A 82 -8.57 -8.51 -6.61
N LYS A 83 -8.14 -8.62 -7.86
CA LYS A 83 -8.42 -7.62 -8.91
C LYS A 83 -9.92 -7.40 -9.10
N GLU A 84 -10.70 -8.48 -9.18
CA GLU A 84 -12.15 -8.39 -9.34
C GLU A 84 -12.80 -7.69 -8.15
N ALA A 85 -12.37 -7.98 -6.92
CA ALA A 85 -12.86 -7.32 -5.71
C ALA A 85 -12.50 -5.82 -5.70
N VAL A 86 -11.25 -5.45 -5.99
CA VAL A 86 -10.81 -4.04 -6.07
C VAL A 86 -11.57 -3.31 -7.17
N GLN A 87 -11.81 -3.95 -8.31
CA GLN A 87 -12.58 -3.38 -9.41
C GLN A 87 -14.01 -3.02 -8.97
N LYS A 88 -14.67 -3.90 -8.22
CA LYS A 88 -16.02 -3.68 -7.71
C LYS A 88 -16.10 -2.65 -6.57
N THR A 89 -15.06 -2.59 -5.73
CA THR A 89 -15.11 -1.83 -4.48
C THR A 89 -14.39 -0.49 -4.55
N CYS A 90 -13.42 -0.30 -5.45
CA CYS A 90 -12.59 0.91 -5.51
C CYS A 90 -12.73 1.70 -6.80
N ILE A 91 -12.91 1.04 -7.98
CA ILE A 91 -12.92 1.75 -9.27
C ILE A 91 -14.05 2.79 -9.32
N GLY A 92 -13.67 4.03 -9.67
CA GLY A 92 -14.58 5.16 -9.77
C GLY A 92 -15.06 5.72 -8.43
N LYS A 93 -14.56 5.19 -7.31
CA LYS A 93 -14.90 5.68 -5.95
C LYS A 93 -13.83 6.62 -5.41
N LYS A 94 -14.25 7.51 -4.51
CA LYS A 94 -13.32 8.30 -3.70
C LYS A 94 -12.77 7.45 -2.56
N TYR A 95 -11.59 7.80 -2.03
CA TYR A 95 -11.01 7.13 -0.87
C TYR A 95 -12.00 6.98 0.31
N ALA A 96 -12.82 8.00 0.57
CA ALA A 96 -13.80 7.96 1.65
C ALA A 96 -14.80 6.79 1.55
N ASP A 97 -15.06 6.32 0.33
CA ASP A 97 -16.02 5.24 0.02
C ASP A 97 -15.35 3.86 -0.07
N PHE A 98 -14.03 3.77 0.19
CA PHE A 98 -13.31 2.51 0.22
C PHE A 98 -13.73 1.63 1.42
N PRO A 99 -13.55 0.31 1.34
CA PRO A 99 -13.78 -0.61 2.45
C PRO A 99 -13.09 -0.14 3.75
N GLN A 100 -13.74 -0.35 4.89
CA GLN A 100 -13.30 0.26 6.15
C GLN A 100 -11.97 -0.28 6.65
N ALA A 101 -11.75 -1.59 6.57
CA ALA A 101 -10.49 -2.18 7.02
C ALA A 101 -9.34 -1.82 6.06
N MET A 102 -9.62 -1.67 4.76
CA MET A 102 -8.64 -1.14 3.80
C MET A 102 -8.22 0.28 4.16
N LYS A 103 -9.14 1.17 4.57
CA LYS A 103 -8.79 2.52 5.03
C LYS A 103 -7.92 2.49 6.28
N ALA A 104 -8.23 1.64 7.26
CA ALA A 104 -7.43 1.49 8.47
C ALA A 104 -6.00 1.00 8.15
N PHE A 105 -5.87 0.07 7.20
CA PHE A 105 -4.57 -0.39 6.72
C PHE A 105 -3.78 0.73 6.03
N ILE A 106 -4.42 1.53 5.18
CA ILE A 106 -3.78 2.64 4.47
C ILE A 106 -3.23 3.68 5.47
N GLU A 107 -3.98 3.99 6.52
CA GLU A 107 -3.54 4.87 7.60
C GLU A 107 -2.38 4.28 8.40
N ALA A 108 -2.43 2.97 8.71
CA ALA A 108 -1.33 2.27 9.36
C ALA A 108 -0.07 2.24 8.49
N ASN A 109 -0.22 2.06 7.17
CA ASN A 109 0.89 2.08 6.22
C ASN A 109 1.55 3.47 6.14
N PHE A 110 0.76 4.56 6.17
CA PHE A 110 1.30 5.91 6.26
C PHE A 110 2.22 6.06 7.48
N LYS A 111 1.75 5.64 8.67
CA LYS A 111 2.54 5.71 9.92
C LYS A 111 3.84 4.88 9.87
N MET A 112 3.84 3.77 9.13
CA MET A 112 5.06 2.98 8.94
C MET A 112 6.07 3.65 8.01
N ILE A 113 5.61 4.46 7.06
CA ILE A 113 6.45 5.18 6.10
C ILE A 113 6.99 6.47 6.74
N ASP A 114 6.18 7.19 7.50
CA ASP A 114 6.54 8.39 8.28
C ASP A 114 7.44 7.98 9.47
N ILE A 115 8.74 7.81 9.19
CA ILE A 115 9.70 7.21 10.14
C ILE A 115 10.02 8.16 11.30
N ASP A 116 10.06 9.46 11.06
CA ASP A 116 10.38 10.46 12.09
C ASP A 116 9.14 10.99 12.81
N ASN A 117 7.94 10.59 12.36
CA ASN A 117 6.62 10.95 12.88
C ASN A 117 6.36 12.48 12.84
N ASP A 118 6.81 13.16 11.80
CA ASP A 118 6.53 14.57 11.60
C ASP A 118 5.17 14.82 10.90
N GLY A 119 4.49 13.75 10.48
CA GLY A 119 3.19 13.78 9.79
C GLY A 119 3.31 13.98 8.28
N ILE A 120 4.52 13.88 7.72
CA ILE A 120 4.80 14.11 6.30
C ILE A 120 5.70 12.99 5.76
N ILE A 121 5.29 12.32 4.70
CA ILE A 121 6.20 11.43 3.97
C ILE A 121 7.08 12.28 3.04
N GLY A 122 8.33 12.51 3.46
CA GLY A 122 9.34 13.22 2.68
C GLY A 122 10.10 12.32 1.71
N ALA A 123 11.01 12.93 0.92
CA ALA A 123 11.80 12.20 -0.09
C ALA A 123 12.64 11.05 0.49
N LYS A 124 13.18 11.21 1.71
CA LYS A 124 14.00 10.18 2.35
C LYS A 124 13.18 8.95 2.70
N GLU A 125 12.00 9.17 3.25
CA GLU A 125 11.07 8.11 3.66
C GLU A 125 10.46 7.41 2.46
N TYR A 126 10.11 8.17 1.43
CA TYR A 126 9.65 7.61 0.16
C TYR A 126 10.72 6.71 -0.48
N ARG A 127 12.00 7.14 -0.54
CA ARG A 127 13.11 6.30 -1.02
C ARG A 127 13.22 5.02 -0.20
N TYR A 128 13.23 5.16 1.14
CA TYR A 128 13.33 4.00 2.03
C TYR A 128 12.18 3.01 1.80
N ASN A 129 10.95 3.51 1.68
CA ASN A 129 9.79 2.67 1.39
C ASN A 129 9.92 1.93 0.04
N CYS A 130 10.39 2.60 -1.02
CA CYS A 130 10.58 1.97 -2.33
C CYS A 130 11.63 0.86 -2.29
N ILE A 131 12.83 1.14 -1.78
CA ILE A 131 13.95 0.17 -1.79
C ILE A 131 13.70 -1.06 -0.90
N THR A 132 12.80 -0.97 0.08
CA THR A 132 12.44 -2.13 0.92
C THR A 132 11.42 -3.05 0.27
N ARG A 133 10.83 -2.66 -0.85
CA ARG A 133 9.77 -3.42 -1.54
C ARG A 133 10.21 -3.99 -2.88
N ILE A 134 10.97 -3.23 -3.65
CA ILE A 134 11.34 -3.57 -5.02
C ILE A 134 12.84 -3.41 -5.25
N ALA A 135 13.38 -4.14 -6.22
CA ALA A 135 14.75 -3.97 -6.68
C ALA A 135 14.86 -2.64 -7.44
N ILE A 136 15.72 -1.75 -6.95
CA ILE A 136 16.00 -0.45 -7.55
C ILE A 136 17.46 -0.45 -8.02
N GLU A 137 17.69 -0.29 -9.30
CA GLU A 137 19.02 -0.23 -9.91
C GLU A 137 19.61 1.19 -9.89
N ASP A 138 18.73 2.21 -9.98
CA ASP A 138 19.11 3.60 -9.97
C ASP A 138 18.17 4.41 -9.07
N ILE A 139 18.73 5.05 -8.05
CA ILE A 139 17.96 5.85 -7.10
C ILE A 139 17.28 7.05 -7.75
N GLN A 140 17.83 7.56 -8.87
CA GLN A 140 17.22 8.66 -9.62
C GLN A 140 15.81 8.30 -10.10
N MET A 141 15.54 7.03 -10.43
CA MET A 141 14.20 6.60 -10.83
C MET A 141 13.18 6.80 -9.70
N VAL A 142 13.59 6.61 -8.44
CA VAL A 142 12.74 6.83 -7.26
C VAL A 142 12.51 8.33 -7.05
N ASP A 143 13.55 9.15 -7.20
CA ASP A 143 13.46 10.60 -7.06
C ASP A 143 12.54 11.19 -8.12
N ASP A 144 12.70 10.77 -9.38
CA ASP A 144 11.85 11.18 -10.49
C ASP A 144 10.38 10.76 -10.28
N ALA A 145 10.14 9.60 -9.68
CA ALA A 145 8.79 9.15 -9.33
C ALA A 145 8.18 10.01 -8.22
N PHE A 146 8.96 10.34 -7.19
CA PHE A 146 8.52 11.22 -6.12
C PHE A 146 8.22 12.63 -6.65
N ASP A 147 9.07 13.16 -7.50
CA ASP A 147 8.84 14.47 -8.13
C ASP A 147 7.57 14.51 -8.98
N LYS A 148 7.25 13.45 -9.69
CA LYS A 148 6.01 13.34 -10.47
C LYS A 148 4.76 13.17 -9.59
N LEU A 149 4.93 12.59 -8.40
CA LEU A 149 3.85 12.38 -7.44
C LEU A 149 3.37 13.68 -6.80
N LEU A 150 4.29 14.62 -6.53
CA LEU A 150 4.04 15.84 -5.77
C LEU A 150 3.38 16.94 -6.61
N ASP A 151 2.36 17.58 -6.05
CA ASP A 151 1.85 18.86 -6.53
C ASP A 151 2.64 20.05 -5.93
N ASP A 152 2.25 21.28 -6.28
CA ASP A 152 2.93 22.49 -5.82
C ASP A 152 2.79 22.71 -4.29
N GLU A 153 1.69 22.23 -3.69
CA GLU A 153 1.48 22.33 -2.25
C GLU A 153 2.31 21.30 -1.51
N ASP A 154 2.35 20.06 -2.01
CA ASP A 154 3.21 18.99 -1.48
C ASP A 154 4.69 19.40 -1.50
N ARG A 155 5.15 20.04 -2.60
CA ARG A 155 6.53 20.55 -2.74
C ARG A 155 6.84 21.62 -1.71
N ARG A 156 5.94 22.59 -1.50
CA ARG A 156 6.11 23.66 -0.51
C ARG A 156 6.16 23.12 0.93
N ARG A 157 5.44 22.03 1.19
CA ARG A 157 5.37 21.37 2.49
C ARG A 157 6.54 20.42 2.73
N GLY A 158 7.17 19.92 1.67
CA GLY A 158 8.28 18.98 1.72
C GLY A 158 7.89 17.51 1.56
N GLY A 159 6.61 17.22 1.28
CA GLY A 159 6.11 15.87 1.08
C GLY A 159 4.60 15.70 1.28
N LEU A 160 4.18 14.47 1.45
CA LEU A 160 2.78 14.04 1.51
C LEU A 160 2.27 14.02 2.96
N THR A 161 1.19 14.74 3.24
CA THR A 161 0.40 14.54 4.47
C THR A 161 -0.43 13.26 4.39
N LEU A 162 -0.97 12.80 5.53
CA LEU A 162 -1.90 11.66 5.56
C LEU A 162 -3.09 11.87 4.60
N ALA A 163 -3.71 13.03 4.61
CA ALA A 163 -4.85 13.32 3.73
C ALA A 163 -4.47 13.23 2.24
N ARG A 164 -3.30 13.75 1.88
CA ARG A 164 -2.79 13.65 0.51
C ARG A 164 -2.42 12.23 0.13
N TYR A 165 -1.80 11.48 1.02
CA TYR A 165 -1.49 10.06 0.83
C TYR A 165 -2.76 9.23 0.60
N GLN A 166 -3.81 9.46 1.38
CA GLN A 166 -5.11 8.80 1.23
C GLN A 166 -5.75 9.10 -0.13
N GLU A 167 -5.72 10.36 -0.57
CA GLU A 167 -6.21 10.77 -1.88
C GLU A 167 -5.46 10.04 -3.01
N LEU A 168 -4.12 10.07 -2.97
CA LEU A 168 -3.26 9.43 -3.96
C LEU A 168 -3.44 7.90 -3.97
N TYR A 169 -3.65 7.29 -2.80
CA TYR A 169 -3.96 5.86 -2.71
C TYR A 169 -5.32 5.55 -3.34
N GLY A 170 -6.31 6.42 -3.12
CA GLY A 170 -7.60 6.33 -3.79
C GLY A 170 -7.47 6.35 -5.32
N HIS A 171 -6.59 7.20 -5.86
CA HIS A 171 -6.28 7.22 -7.29
C HIS A 171 -5.49 5.99 -7.74
N PHE A 172 -4.55 5.53 -6.94
CA PHE A 172 -3.72 4.37 -7.27
C PHE A 172 -4.56 3.09 -7.50
N LEU A 173 -5.56 2.83 -6.68
CA LEU A 173 -6.44 1.67 -6.78
C LEU A 173 -7.75 1.93 -7.52
N GLY A 174 -8.30 3.13 -7.39
CA GLY A 174 -9.67 3.44 -7.86
C GLY A 174 -9.76 4.14 -9.21
N ASN A 175 -8.63 4.53 -9.82
CA ASN A 175 -8.62 5.23 -11.11
C ASN A 175 -7.85 4.45 -12.16
N THR A 176 -8.41 4.29 -13.35
CA THR A 176 -7.74 3.62 -14.48
C THR A 176 -6.84 4.53 -15.30
N ASP A 177 -6.83 5.85 -15.04
CA ASP A 177 -5.97 6.81 -15.70
C ASP A 177 -4.49 6.59 -15.33
N GLU A 178 -3.69 6.19 -16.30
CA GLU A 178 -2.25 5.93 -16.15
C GLU A 178 -1.41 7.22 -16.11
N THR A 179 -2.00 8.36 -16.41
CA THR A 179 -1.31 9.66 -16.44
C THR A 179 -1.43 10.43 -15.12
N HIS A 180 -2.33 9.98 -14.23
CA HIS A 180 -2.54 10.62 -12.93
C HIS A 180 -1.30 10.48 -12.03
N PRO A 181 -0.83 11.54 -11.35
CA PRO A 181 0.34 11.49 -10.45
C PRO A 181 0.31 10.36 -9.42
N GLY A 182 -0.87 10.01 -8.92
CA GLY A 182 -1.06 8.92 -7.95
C GLY A 182 -0.50 7.56 -8.37
N VAL A 183 -0.24 7.33 -9.67
CA VAL A 183 0.37 6.07 -10.14
C VAL A 183 1.79 5.87 -9.62
N TYR A 184 2.47 6.94 -9.20
CA TYR A 184 3.83 6.92 -8.64
C TYR A 184 3.87 6.72 -7.13
N LEU A 185 2.73 6.45 -6.46
CA LEU A 185 2.64 6.39 -5.00
C LEU A 185 3.65 5.43 -4.34
N PHE A 186 3.98 4.35 -5.01
CA PHE A 186 4.92 3.32 -4.52
C PHE A 186 6.22 3.21 -5.33
N GLY A 187 6.56 4.24 -6.07
CA GLY A 187 7.81 4.30 -6.84
C GLY A 187 7.66 3.88 -8.30
N PRO A 188 8.79 3.58 -8.95
CA PRO A 188 8.78 3.04 -10.30
C PRO A 188 8.26 1.60 -10.27
N LEU A 189 7.12 1.35 -10.92
CA LEU A 189 6.56 0.02 -11.05
C LEU A 189 7.29 -0.74 -12.17
N SER A 190 8.27 -1.56 -11.82
CA SER A 190 8.84 -2.57 -12.72
C SER A 190 8.38 -3.94 -12.25
N LEU A 191 7.41 -4.50 -12.93
CA LEU A 191 7.02 -5.90 -12.77
C LEU A 191 7.92 -6.72 -13.71
N ASN A 192 9.08 -7.16 -13.23
CA ASN A 192 9.93 -8.12 -13.91
C ASN A 192 9.57 -9.55 -13.48
#